data_fddec94bce9062600e0228fad4b7c6da
#
_entry.id   fddec94bce9062600e0228fad4b7c6da
#
_cell.length_a   1.000
_cell.length_b   1.000
_cell.length_c   1.000
_cell.angle_alpha   90.00
_cell.angle_beta   90.00
_cell.angle_gamma   90.00
#
_symmetry.space_group_name_H-M   'P 1'
#
loop_
_entity.id
_entity.type
_entity.pdbx_description
1 polymer ?
#
loop_
_entity_poly.entity_id
_entity_poly.type
_entity_poly.pdbx_seq_one_letter_code
_entity_poly.pdbx_strand_id
1 'polypeptide(L)'
;MTELEKIQEAFHDNCHAHVTELIETFEDGSSMKRRICNDGYHSFIVRLETQKKKAWYPFFRKGHDLSSICDFIVFVELADEVYALLVEMKLGGDNPKPQLDFSENFVKFVLRRMMLTDKLGLEKPIYIRKIGLTDSKPPKNLTKMKFETSPFYDDNNFMKRYKEDNFRIRPFVTWPTRAKNQGLVSLDD
;
A
#
# COMPACT_ATOMS: atom_id res chain seq x y z
N MET A 1 -6.62 12.61 19.51
CA MET A 1 -6.09 11.45 18.76
C MET A 1 -6.24 11.75 17.30
N THR A 2 -5.18 11.67 16.50
CA THR A 2 -5.22 11.88 15.05
C THR A 2 -5.93 10.71 14.37
N GLU A 3 -6.34 10.87 13.09
CA GLU A 3 -6.92 9.76 12.33
C GLU A 3 -5.92 8.61 12.18
N LEU A 4 -4.65 8.95 12.04
CA LEU A 4 -3.58 7.98 11.92
C LEU A 4 -3.39 7.14 13.19
N GLU A 5 -3.47 7.78 14.38
CA GLU A 5 -3.42 7.08 15.66
C GLU A 5 -4.62 6.13 15.83
N LYS A 6 -5.83 6.58 15.46
CA LYS A 6 -7.03 5.72 15.48
C LYS A 6 -6.85 4.49 14.57
N ILE A 7 -6.33 4.67 13.36
CA ILE A 7 -6.07 3.56 12.43
C ILE A 7 -4.98 2.64 13.00
N GLN A 8 -3.94 3.21 13.59
CA GLN A 8 -2.84 2.45 14.18
C GLN A 8 -3.32 1.54 15.32
N GLU A 9 -4.21 2.01 16.18
CA GLU A 9 -4.81 1.21 17.26
C GLU A 9 -5.63 0.02 16.76
N ALA A 10 -6.16 0.07 15.53
CA ALA A 10 -6.92 -1.03 14.95
C ALA A 10 -6.04 -2.21 14.50
N PHE A 11 -4.75 -1.99 14.31
CA PHE A 11 -3.81 -3.03 13.93
C PHE A 11 -3.02 -3.50 15.15
N HIS A 12 -2.81 -4.80 15.26
CA HIS A 12 -2.00 -5.38 16.32
C HIS A 12 -0.54 -4.91 16.19
N ASP A 13 0.13 -4.65 17.31
CA ASP A 13 1.52 -4.13 17.35
C ASP A 13 2.50 -4.94 16.50
N ASN A 14 2.30 -6.25 16.40
CA ASN A 14 3.11 -7.13 15.55
C ASN A 14 3.03 -6.80 14.06
N CYS A 15 2.02 -6.05 13.63
CA CYS A 15 1.86 -5.61 12.24
C CYS A 15 2.52 -4.25 12.00
N HIS A 16 2.90 -3.54 13.06
CA HIS A 16 3.55 -2.24 12.94
C HIS A 16 5.01 -2.42 12.54
N ALA A 17 5.35 -1.90 11.38
CA ALA A 17 6.73 -1.92 10.91
C ALA A 17 7.40 -0.57 11.23
N HIS A 18 8.22 -0.54 12.28
CA HIS A 18 9.11 0.58 12.58
C HIS A 18 10.34 0.55 11.66
N VAL A 19 10.11 0.70 10.37
CA VAL A 19 11.18 0.54 9.38
C VAL A 19 11.40 1.84 8.60
N THR A 20 12.66 2.09 8.31
CA THR A 20 13.09 3.15 7.39
C THR A 20 13.20 2.65 5.96
N GLU A 21 12.99 1.36 5.75
CA GLU A 21 13.11 0.68 4.47
C GLU A 21 11.98 -0.36 4.30
N LEU A 22 11.40 -0.42 3.12
CA LEU A 22 10.59 -1.56 2.68
C LEU A 22 11.56 -2.65 2.21
N ILE A 23 11.47 -3.83 2.80
CA ILE A 23 12.34 -4.97 2.45
C ILE A 23 11.46 -6.17 2.20
N GLU A 24 11.56 -6.74 1.00
CA GLU A 24 10.96 -8.02 0.65
C GLU A 24 12.05 -9.02 0.28
N THR A 25 11.93 -10.26 0.79
CA THR A 25 12.84 -11.37 0.48
C THR A 25 12.06 -12.44 -0.27
N PHE A 26 12.52 -12.74 -1.46
CA PHE A 26 11.87 -13.69 -2.37
C PHE A 26 12.31 -15.14 -2.09
N GLU A 27 11.58 -16.09 -2.66
CA GLU A 27 11.84 -17.53 -2.44
C GLU A 27 13.23 -17.98 -2.90
N ASP A 28 13.79 -17.34 -3.92
CA ASP A 28 15.13 -17.59 -4.42
C ASP A 28 16.25 -17.03 -3.52
N GLY A 29 15.89 -16.38 -2.41
CA GLY A 29 16.82 -15.73 -1.48
C GLY A 29 17.25 -14.32 -1.90
N SER A 30 16.85 -13.85 -3.07
CA SER A 30 17.06 -12.45 -3.46
C SER A 30 16.24 -11.50 -2.61
N SER A 31 16.60 -10.23 -2.57
CA SER A 31 15.84 -9.23 -1.82
C SER A 31 15.73 -7.92 -2.57
N MET A 32 14.58 -7.28 -2.45
CA MET A 32 14.35 -5.91 -2.90
C MET A 32 14.27 -4.98 -1.69
N LYS A 33 14.96 -3.85 -1.76
CA LYS A 33 14.95 -2.83 -0.70
C LYS A 33 14.59 -1.48 -1.29
N ARG A 34 13.78 -0.71 -0.56
CA ARG A 34 13.43 0.66 -0.90
C ARG A 34 13.43 1.51 0.36
N ARG A 35 14.30 2.51 0.42
CA ARG A 35 14.33 3.46 1.53
C ARG A 35 13.08 4.33 1.50
N ILE A 36 12.41 4.48 2.64
CA ILE A 36 11.21 5.31 2.75
C ILE A 36 11.62 6.77 2.94
N CYS A 37 11.04 7.64 2.12
CA CYS A 37 11.14 9.08 2.25
C CYS A 37 9.73 9.64 2.47
N ASN A 38 9.38 9.93 3.73
CA ASN A 38 8.06 10.45 4.11
C ASN A 38 7.86 11.91 3.76
N ASP A 39 8.90 12.60 3.27
CA ASP A 39 8.80 13.98 2.77
C ASP A 39 8.17 14.95 3.79
N GLY A 40 8.27 14.64 5.10
CA GLY A 40 7.67 15.41 6.19
C GLY A 40 6.22 15.06 6.53
N TYR A 41 5.62 14.09 5.85
CA TYR A 41 4.28 13.61 6.19
C TYR A 41 4.29 12.71 7.42
N HIS A 42 3.24 12.82 8.23
CA HIS A 42 2.98 11.88 9.31
C HIS A 42 2.49 10.56 8.69
N SER A 43 3.20 9.46 8.96
CA SER A 43 2.90 8.16 8.35
C SER A 43 3.27 7.01 9.29
N PHE A 44 2.56 5.88 9.15
CA PHE A 44 2.98 4.62 9.74
C PHE A 44 2.82 3.47 8.73
N ILE A 45 3.51 2.37 9.01
CA ILE A 45 3.60 1.24 8.09
C ILE A 45 3.07 0.00 8.76
N VAL A 46 2.19 -0.70 8.05
CA VAL A 46 1.68 -2.01 8.42
C VAL A 46 2.30 -3.04 7.49
N ARG A 47 2.89 -4.08 8.08
CA ARG A 47 3.31 -5.29 7.38
C ARG A 47 2.43 -6.43 7.85
N LEU A 48 1.57 -6.92 6.98
CA LEU A 48 0.63 -7.98 7.35
C LEU A 48 1.27 -9.37 7.30
N GLU A 49 2.28 -9.55 6.49
CA GLU A 49 3.02 -10.81 6.37
C GLU A 49 4.21 -10.85 7.34
N THR A 50 3.93 -10.92 8.64
CA THR A 50 4.97 -10.92 9.68
C THR A 50 5.59 -12.28 9.96
N GLN A 51 4.99 -13.37 9.50
CA GLN A 51 5.52 -14.73 9.67
C GLN A 51 5.16 -15.60 8.47
N LYS A 52 6.15 -16.04 7.75
CA LYS A 52 6.08 -16.96 6.58
C LYS A 52 5.30 -18.27 6.78
N LYS A 53 4.68 -18.52 7.93
CA LYS A 53 4.06 -19.81 8.26
C LYS A 53 2.64 -19.76 8.84
N LYS A 54 2.10 -18.62 9.16
CA LYS A 54 0.71 -18.55 9.68
C LYS A 54 -0.18 -17.86 8.65
N ALA A 55 -1.11 -18.62 8.09
CA ALA A 55 -2.15 -18.05 7.26
C ALA A 55 -2.93 -17.01 8.10
N TRP A 56 -2.98 -15.77 7.65
CA TRP A 56 -3.78 -14.67 8.23
C TRP A 56 -5.27 -15.03 8.29
N TYR A 57 -5.66 -15.92 7.39
CA TYR A 57 -7.01 -16.45 7.30
C TYR A 57 -6.97 -17.96 7.54
N PRO A 58 -7.04 -18.41 8.80
CA PRO A 58 -6.94 -19.83 9.14
C PRO A 58 -8.06 -20.70 8.54
N PHE A 59 -9.11 -20.07 8.03
CA PHE A 59 -10.23 -20.74 7.36
C PHE A 59 -10.01 -20.98 5.86
N PHE A 60 -8.96 -20.43 5.25
CA PHE A 60 -8.61 -20.74 3.87
C PHE A 60 -7.59 -21.89 3.81
N ARG A 61 -7.77 -22.80 2.85
CA ARG A 61 -6.80 -23.85 2.59
C ARG A 61 -5.53 -23.26 1.98
N LYS A 62 -4.37 -23.77 2.38
CA LYS A 62 -3.09 -23.43 1.75
C LYS A 62 -3.10 -23.84 0.26
N GLY A 63 -2.47 -23.04 -0.58
CA GLY A 63 -2.35 -23.34 -2.03
C GLY A 63 -3.46 -22.72 -2.90
N HIS A 64 -4.42 -22.04 -2.31
CA HIS A 64 -5.30 -21.15 -3.06
C HIS A 64 -4.89 -19.73 -2.73
N ASP A 65 -4.51 -18.91 -3.69
CA ASP A 65 -4.06 -17.51 -3.51
C ASP A 65 -5.11 -16.56 -2.90
N LEU A 66 -6.07 -17.13 -2.17
CA LEU A 66 -7.17 -16.44 -1.51
C LEU A 66 -6.74 -15.59 -0.30
N SER A 67 -5.48 -15.71 0.12
CA SER A 67 -4.92 -14.95 1.25
C SER A 67 -3.73 -14.07 0.83
N SER A 68 -3.49 -13.92 -0.46
CA SER A 68 -2.41 -13.08 -0.97
C SER A 68 -2.70 -11.62 -0.73
N ILE A 69 -1.98 -11.02 0.20
CA ILE A 69 -2.07 -9.60 0.53
C ILE A 69 -0.77 -8.90 0.13
N CYS A 70 -0.81 -7.60 -0.10
CA CYS A 70 0.39 -6.84 -0.44
C CYS A 70 1.41 -6.82 0.71
N ASP A 71 2.67 -6.61 0.37
CA ASP A 71 3.79 -6.66 1.32
C ASP A 71 3.67 -5.59 2.42
N PHE A 72 3.24 -4.38 2.03
CA PHE A 72 3.13 -3.24 2.96
C PHE A 72 1.89 -2.40 2.70
N ILE A 73 1.35 -1.82 3.78
CA ILE A 73 0.37 -0.74 3.74
C ILE A 73 1.00 0.45 4.43
N VAL A 74 1.15 1.57 3.72
CA VAL A 74 1.67 2.81 4.28
C VAL A 74 0.49 3.78 4.43
N PHE A 75 0.10 4.04 5.66
CA PHE A 75 -0.89 5.06 5.97
C PHE A 75 -0.22 6.42 6.11
N VAL A 76 -0.82 7.44 5.48
CA VAL A 76 -0.30 8.81 5.46
C VAL A 76 -1.43 9.78 5.76
N GLU A 77 -1.25 10.66 6.75
CA GLU A 77 -2.23 11.68 7.09
C GLU A 77 -1.81 13.04 6.53
N LEU A 78 -2.74 13.69 5.84
CA LEU A 78 -2.69 15.09 5.44
C LEU A 78 -3.67 15.90 6.31
N ALA A 79 -3.71 17.23 6.10
CA ALA A 79 -4.59 18.09 6.89
C ALA A 79 -6.06 17.62 6.86
N ASP A 80 -6.59 17.31 5.69
CA ASP A 80 -8.02 17.05 5.47
C ASP A 80 -8.33 15.63 4.97
N GLU A 81 -7.34 14.77 4.80
CA GLU A 81 -7.51 13.46 4.20
C GLU A 81 -6.45 12.46 4.68
N VAL A 82 -6.74 11.17 4.54
CA VAL A 82 -5.81 10.06 4.81
C VAL A 82 -5.62 9.24 3.55
N TYR A 83 -4.42 8.76 3.33
CA TYR A 83 -4.10 7.81 2.26
C TYR A 83 -3.68 6.46 2.82
N ALA A 84 -4.16 5.39 2.22
CA ALA A 84 -3.66 4.03 2.41
C ALA A 84 -2.94 3.60 1.12
N LEU A 85 -1.63 3.60 1.15
CA LEU A 85 -0.79 3.21 0.03
C LEU A 85 -0.51 1.71 0.14
N LEU A 86 -1.13 0.91 -0.71
CA LEU A 86 -0.93 -0.55 -0.81
C LEU A 86 0.27 -0.81 -1.68
N VAL A 87 1.31 -1.39 -1.12
CA VAL A 87 2.59 -1.58 -1.80
C VAL A 87 2.89 -3.07 -1.96
N GLU A 88 3.03 -3.50 -3.19
CA GLU A 88 3.48 -4.84 -3.57
C GLU A 88 4.82 -4.77 -4.29
N MET A 89 5.78 -5.60 -3.87
CA MET A 89 7.13 -5.64 -4.42
C MET A 89 7.31 -6.91 -5.28
N LYS A 90 7.68 -6.76 -6.54
CA LYS A 90 7.84 -7.87 -7.48
C LYS A 90 9.18 -7.82 -8.20
N LEU A 91 9.84 -8.97 -8.32
CA LEU A 91 10.98 -9.13 -9.20
C LEU A 91 10.51 -9.19 -10.67
N GLY A 92 11.29 -8.57 -11.53
CA GLY A 92 11.05 -8.65 -12.98
C GLY A 92 9.71 -8.08 -13.42
N GLY A 93 9.00 -8.85 -14.23
CA GLY A 93 7.75 -8.43 -14.86
C GLY A 93 6.47 -8.95 -14.23
N ASP A 94 6.55 -9.56 -13.05
CA ASP A 94 5.39 -10.15 -12.38
C ASP A 94 4.28 -9.14 -12.12
N ASN A 95 3.05 -9.63 -12.20
CA ASN A 95 1.88 -8.79 -12.04
C ASN A 95 1.47 -8.66 -10.56
N PRO A 96 1.57 -7.47 -9.94
CA PRO A 96 1.20 -7.25 -8.55
C PRO A 96 -0.32 -7.10 -8.36
N LYS A 97 -1.10 -7.03 -9.44
CA LYS A 97 -2.53 -6.68 -9.39
C LYS A 97 -3.37 -7.58 -8.48
N PRO A 98 -3.25 -8.92 -8.51
CA PRO A 98 -4.09 -9.77 -7.67
C PRO A 98 -3.93 -9.48 -6.17
N GLN A 99 -2.68 -9.31 -5.70
CA GLN A 99 -2.40 -8.98 -4.30
C GLN A 99 -2.92 -7.58 -3.94
N LEU A 100 -2.73 -6.62 -4.83
CA LEU A 100 -3.19 -5.24 -4.62
C LEU A 100 -4.72 -5.13 -4.60
N ASP A 101 -5.42 -5.84 -5.48
CA ASP A 101 -6.90 -5.85 -5.51
C ASP A 101 -7.47 -6.53 -4.25
N PHE A 102 -6.87 -7.64 -3.83
CA PHE A 102 -7.28 -8.29 -2.59
C PHE A 102 -7.04 -7.38 -1.37
N SER A 103 -5.87 -6.74 -1.32
CA SER A 103 -5.52 -5.82 -0.23
C SER A 103 -6.43 -4.60 -0.18
N GLU A 104 -6.87 -4.08 -1.32
CA GLU A 104 -7.84 -3.01 -1.38
C GLU A 104 -9.16 -3.40 -0.69
N ASN A 105 -9.69 -4.58 -1.02
CA ASN A 105 -10.92 -5.10 -0.40
C ASN A 105 -10.74 -5.32 1.11
N PHE A 106 -9.61 -5.88 1.52
CA PHE A 106 -9.29 -6.08 2.92
C PHE A 106 -9.22 -4.75 3.70
N VAL A 107 -8.48 -3.78 3.19
CA VAL A 107 -8.33 -2.47 3.83
C VAL A 107 -9.68 -1.73 3.88
N LYS A 108 -10.46 -1.76 2.82
CA LYS A 108 -11.83 -1.22 2.81
C LYS A 108 -12.67 -1.86 3.91
N PHE A 109 -12.63 -3.18 4.04
CA PHE A 109 -13.36 -3.89 5.09
C PHE A 109 -12.94 -3.42 6.49
N VAL A 110 -11.63 -3.35 6.77
CA VAL A 110 -11.12 -2.90 8.07
C VAL A 110 -11.56 -1.47 8.37
N LEU A 111 -11.34 -0.54 7.43
CA LEU A 111 -11.66 0.87 7.61
C LEU A 111 -13.17 1.11 7.78
N ARG A 112 -14.01 0.40 7.04
CA ARG A 112 -15.47 0.45 7.22
C ARG A 112 -15.88 -0.05 8.61
N ARG A 113 -15.28 -1.13 9.08
CA ARG A 113 -15.53 -1.60 10.45
C ARG A 113 -15.16 -0.55 11.49
N MET A 114 -14.07 0.16 11.29
CA MET A 114 -13.66 1.27 12.17
C MET A 114 -14.66 2.43 12.13
N MET A 115 -15.13 2.83 10.95
CA MET A 115 -16.13 3.88 10.79
C MET A 115 -17.47 3.54 11.46
N LEU A 116 -17.83 2.26 11.49
CA LEU A 116 -19.06 1.75 12.11
C LEU A 116 -18.93 1.55 13.63
N THR A 117 -17.74 1.64 14.20
CA THR A 117 -17.52 1.48 15.62
C THR A 117 -17.37 2.83 16.29
N ASP A 118 -18.25 3.19 17.19
CA ASP A 118 -18.27 4.48 17.90
C ASP A 118 -16.96 4.79 18.65
N LYS A 119 -16.12 3.78 18.90
CA LYS A 119 -14.86 3.94 19.64
C LYS A 119 -13.73 4.57 18.86
N LEU A 120 -13.70 4.37 17.53
CA LEU A 120 -12.58 4.80 16.68
C LEU A 120 -13.02 5.74 15.56
N GLY A 121 -14.26 6.20 15.53
CA GLY A 121 -14.89 6.97 14.46
C GLY A 121 -13.93 7.80 13.60
N LEU A 122 -13.72 7.37 12.35
CA LEU A 122 -12.89 8.08 11.39
C LEU A 122 -13.71 9.19 10.75
N GLU A 123 -13.16 10.40 10.73
CA GLU A 123 -13.88 11.61 10.26
C GLU A 123 -13.36 12.08 8.90
N LYS A 124 -12.06 11.86 8.62
CA LYS A 124 -11.46 12.28 7.35
C LYS A 124 -11.73 11.26 6.24
N PRO A 125 -11.89 11.73 4.99
CA PRO A 125 -11.95 10.84 3.83
C PRO A 125 -10.65 10.04 3.70
N ILE A 126 -10.76 8.76 3.36
CA ILE A 126 -9.63 7.86 3.21
C ILE A 126 -9.56 7.40 1.75
N TYR A 127 -8.41 7.63 1.14
CA TYR A 127 -8.13 7.25 -0.24
C TYR A 127 -7.15 6.08 -0.31
N ILE A 128 -7.46 5.07 -1.09
CA ILE A 128 -6.58 3.94 -1.32
C ILE A 128 -5.81 4.14 -2.63
N ARG A 129 -4.50 3.85 -2.60
CA ARG A 129 -3.62 3.85 -3.76
C ARG A 129 -2.91 2.51 -3.88
N LYS A 130 -2.98 1.90 -5.06
CA LYS A 130 -2.29 0.64 -5.36
C LYS A 130 -0.97 0.92 -6.05
N ILE A 131 0.13 0.35 -5.53
CA ILE A 131 1.49 0.65 -5.97
C ILE A 131 2.26 -0.65 -6.17
N GLY A 132 2.66 -0.92 -7.41
CA GLY A 132 3.57 -2.02 -7.74
C GLY A 132 5.01 -1.51 -7.85
N LEU A 133 5.91 -2.00 -7.01
CA LEU A 133 7.34 -1.74 -7.11
C LEU A 133 8.02 -2.90 -7.85
N THR A 134 8.89 -2.59 -8.79
CA THR A 134 9.67 -3.58 -9.51
C THR A 134 11.14 -3.18 -9.62
N ASP A 135 12.02 -4.16 -9.74
CA ASP A 135 13.44 -3.97 -10.03
C ASP A 135 13.72 -3.91 -11.54
N SER A 136 12.72 -4.17 -12.38
CA SER A 136 12.88 -4.13 -13.83
C SER A 136 13.21 -2.73 -14.33
N LYS A 137 13.94 -2.67 -15.45
CA LYS A 137 14.19 -1.39 -16.14
C LYS A 137 12.90 -0.87 -16.77
N PRO A 138 12.69 0.46 -16.77
CA PRO A 138 11.55 1.03 -17.47
C PRO A 138 11.62 0.72 -18.97
N PRO A 139 10.47 0.56 -19.63
CA PRO A 139 10.41 0.46 -21.09
C PRO A 139 11.07 1.66 -21.76
N LYS A 140 11.73 1.45 -22.91
CA LYS A 140 12.50 2.50 -23.62
C LYS A 140 11.68 3.74 -23.97
N ASN A 141 10.40 3.59 -24.23
CA ASN A 141 9.48 4.69 -24.51
C ASN A 141 9.17 5.57 -23.29
N LEU A 142 9.37 5.05 -22.09
CA LEU A 142 9.15 5.78 -20.84
C LEU A 142 10.39 6.56 -20.39
N THR A 143 11.58 6.30 -20.94
CA THR A 143 12.81 6.99 -20.56
C THR A 143 12.83 8.49 -20.90
N LYS A 144 11.91 8.96 -21.75
CA LYS A 144 11.73 10.39 -22.07
C LYS A 144 10.87 11.16 -21.08
N MET A 145 10.10 10.47 -20.24
CA MET A 145 9.32 11.10 -19.19
C MET A 145 10.15 11.21 -17.92
N LYS A 146 10.10 12.34 -17.24
CA LYS A 146 10.81 12.53 -15.97
C LYS A 146 10.22 11.62 -14.93
N PHE A 147 10.84 10.46 -14.71
CA PHE A 147 10.44 9.41 -13.78
C PHE A 147 10.32 9.87 -12.33
N GLU A 148 11.04 10.92 -11.97
CA GLU A 148 11.17 11.38 -10.60
C GLU A 148 9.89 12.00 -10.02
N THR A 149 8.93 12.36 -10.88
CA THR A 149 7.78 13.16 -10.46
C THR A 149 6.42 12.57 -10.82
N SER A 150 6.36 11.47 -11.56
CA SER A 150 5.10 10.94 -12.11
C SER A 150 4.91 9.47 -11.78
N PRO A 151 4.01 9.10 -10.86
CA PRO A 151 3.56 7.73 -10.74
C PRO A 151 2.78 7.36 -12.00
N PHE A 152 3.11 6.22 -12.62
CA PHE A 152 2.40 5.73 -13.78
C PHE A 152 1.21 4.89 -13.33
N TYR A 153 0.01 5.25 -13.81
CA TYR A 153 -1.09 4.31 -13.83
C TYR A 153 -0.90 3.39 -15.03
N ASP A 154 -0.80 2.11 -14.76
CA ASP A 154 -0.97 1.06 -15.72
C ASP A 154 -2.48 0.95 -16.06
N ASP A 155 -2.81 0.42 -17.25
CA ASP A 155 -4.18 0.05 -17.67
C ASP A 155 -4.87 -0.91 -16.68
N ASN A 156 -4.10 -1.54 -15.79
CA ASN A 156 -4.54 -2.43 -14.72
C ASN A 156 -4.95 -1.69 -13.42
N ASN A 157 -5.06 -0.37 -13.44
CA ASN A 157 -5.52 0.45 -12.31
C ASN A 157 -4.62 0.43 -11.06
N PHE A 158 -3.31 0.31 -11.24
CA PHE A 158 -2.32 0.52 -10.20
C PHE A 158 -1.14 1.33 -10.73
N MET A 159 -0.38 1.96 -9.80
CA MET A 159 0.82 2.71 -10.13
C MET A 159 2.04 1.79 -10.15
N LYS A 160 2.74 1.71 -11.28
CA LYS A 160 3.97 0.92 -11.39
C LYS A 160 5.20 1.81 -11.26
N ARG A 161 6.10 1.44 -10.33
CA ARG A 161 7.39 2.11 -10.14
C ARG A 161 8.52 1.15 -10.46
N TYR A 162 9.43 1.64 -11.26
CA TYR A 162 10.60 0.88 -11.69
C TYR A 162 11.78 1.13 -10.75
N LYS A 163 12.89 0.45 -10.99
CA LYS A 163 14.11 0.45 -10.19
C LYS A 163 14.46 1.84 -9.65
N GLU A 164 14.11 2.09 -8.43
CA GLU A 164 14.45 3.28 -7.65
C GLU A 164 14.91 2.85 -6.26
N ASP A 165 15.90 3.53 -5.69
CA ASP A 165 16.41 3.20 -4.36
C ASP A 165 15.50 3.73 -3.25
N ASN A 166 14.68 4.74 -3.56
CA ASN A 166 13.82 5.41 -2.61
C ASN A 166 12.34 5.25 -2.95
N PHE A 167 11.54 4.97 -1.93
CA PHE A 167 10.09 5.06 -1.96
C PHE A 167 9.67 6.42 -1.39
N ARG A 168 9.37 7.38 -2.25
CA ARG A 168 8.90 8.72 -1.84
C ARG A 168 7.39 8.74 -1.74
N ILE A 169 6.86 9.21 -0.60
CA ILE A 169 5.41 9.28 -0.34
C ILE A 169 4.75 10.38 -1.15
N ARG A 170 5.38 11.57 -1.24
CA ARG A 170 4.80 12.77 -1.86
C ARG A 170 4.14 12.51 -3.23
N PRO A 171 4.77 11.84 -4.21
CA PRO A 171 4.14 11.62 -5.51
C PRO A 171 2.79 10.90 -5.46
N PHE A 172 2.57 10.04 -4.46
CA PHE A 172 1.35 9.24 -4.36
C PHE A 172 0.20 9.97 -3.68
N VAL A 173 0.49 10.93 -2.82
CA VAL A 173 -0.53 11.71 -2.09
C VAL A 173 -0.85 13.04 -2.76
N THR A 174 0.07 13.61 -3.58
CA THR A 174 -0.16 14.88 -4.28
C THR A 174 -0.61 14.71 -5.73
N TRP A 175 -0.62 13.48 -6.25
CA TRP A 175 -1.00 13.24 -7.63
C TRP A 175 -2.49 13.53 -7.84
N PRO A 176 -2.85 14.43 -8.79
CA PRO A 176 -4.23 14.71 -9.10
C PRO A 176 -4.85 13.46 -9.73
N THR A 177 -5.71 12.79 -9.02
CA THR A 177 -6.55 11.75 -9.60
C THR A 177 -7.53 12.38 -10.56
N ARG A 178 -7.55 11.93 -11.81
CA ARG A 178 -8.62 12.30 -12.77
C ARG A 178 -10.01 11.89 -12.27
N ALA A 179 -10.06 10.99 -11.30
CA ALA A 179 -11.27 10.64 -10.57
C ALA A 179 -10.96 10.77 -9.07
N LYS A 180 -11.30 11.91 -8.46
CA LYS A 180 -11.20 12.10 -7.00
C LYS A 180 -11.90 11.02 -6.18
N ASN A 181 -12.80 10.26 -6.80
CA ASN A 181 -13.58 9.20 -6.15
C ASN A 181 -12.98 7.79 -6.31
N GLN A 182 -11.91 7.60 -7.12
CA GLN A 182 -11.26 6.30 -7.19
C GLN A 182 -10.49 6.03 -5.91
N GLY A 183 -10.87 4.96 -5.21
CA GLY A 183 -10.25 4.52 -3.97
C GLY A 183 -10.76 5.21 -2.71
N LEU A 184 -11.79 6.07 -2.79
CA LEU A 184 -12.47 6.58 -1.61
C LEU A 184 -13.14 5.43 -0.86
N VAL A 185 -12.88 5.33 0.43
CA VAL A 185 -13.60 4.39 1.31
C VAL A 185 -14.88 5.07 1.77
N SER A 186 -16.02 4.53 1.37
CA SER A 186 -17.35 5.00 1.78
C SER A 186 -18.07 3.93 2.61
N LEU A 187 -18.99 4.36 3.44
CA LEU A 187 -19.90 3.45 4.14
C LEU A 187 -20.97 2.86 3.20
N ASP A 188 -21.25 3.55 2.10
CA ASP A 188 -22.36 3.24 1.18
C ASP A 188 -21.97 2.24 0.07
N ASP A 189 -20.69 1.92 -0.10
CA ASP A 189 -20.21 0.90 -1.04
C ASP A 189 -20.17 -0.48 -0.32
#